data_61e20cda6836632517f720ca5890b5a3
#
_entry.id   61e20cda6836632517f720ca5890b5a3
#
_cell.length_a   1.000
_cell.length_b   1.000
_cell.length_c   1.000
_cell.angle_alpha   90.00
_cell.angle_beta   90.00
_cell.angle_gamma   90.00
#
_symmetry.space_group_name_H-M   'P 1'
#
loop_
_entity.id
_entity.type
_entity.pdbx_description
1 polymer ?
#
loop_
_entity_poly.entity_id
_entity_poly.type
_entity_poly.pdbx_seq_one_letter_code
_entity_poly.pdbx_strand_id
1 'polypeptide(L)'
;MRVLLTGASSQLGAASRRRLAGRGDAVDALTRDVPPPARAGVSWHRAVLPFVPMAGPWDAIVSFGPMDALAEWLASCDSAPAPVLVATSSMSAASKIDSPVAAERAVAARLQAGEAALVRECGRLGMGWTLLRPTMIYGEGLDRYLTPMARRARRWHVLPYPPGRGLRQPVHADDVAAIALAAAVAPANRVFEVGGGERLPMHAMFERVRRSVGRPVVPLRVPAVCWPLAARLVPAVRGALARADADLVADNGAVVAAYGIRPRAFEPRPSTWVTGVATDAR
;
A
#
# COMPACT_ATOMS: atom_id res chain seq x y z
N MET A 1 -8.75 13.96 16.33
CA MET A 1 -7.73 14.60 15.45
C MET A 1 -8.37 15.11 14.17
N ARG A 2 -7.80 16.15 13.58
CA ARG A 2 -8.10 16.57 12.19
C ARG A 2 -6.95 16.12 11.28
N VAL A 3 -7.24 15.27 10.33
CA VAL A 3 -6.21 14.62 9.50
C VAL A 3 -6.37 15.02 8.03
N LEU A 4 -5.29 15.51 7.41
CA LEU A 4 -5.21 15.59 5.96
C LEU A 4 -4.85 14.22 5.40
N LEU A 5 -5.74 13.62 4.61
CA LEU A 5 -5.56 12.31 4.02
C LEU A 5 -5.43 12.42 2.50
N THR A 6 -4.23 12.17 1.97
CA THR A 6 -4.02 12.08 0.52
C THR A 6 -4.03 10.62 0.05
N GLY A 7 -4.40 10.39 -1.21
CA GLY A 7 -4.65 9.03 -1.68
C GLY A 7 -5.87 8.38 -1.00
N ALA A 8 -6.80 9.20 -0.54
CA ALA A 8 -7.97 8.80 0.24
C ALA A 8 -8.89 7.79 -0.48
N SER A 9 -8.91 7.76 -1.82
CA SER A 9 -9.66 6.79 -2.62
C SER A 9 -8.95 5.44 -2.82
N SER A 10 -7.69 5.31 -2.38
CA SER A 10 -6.93 4.05 -2.47
C SER A 10 -7.40 3.03 -1.41
N GLN A 11 -6.91 1.79 -1.52
CA GLN A 11 -7.16 0.75 -0.52
C GLN A 11 -6.70 1.16 0.89
N LEU A 12 -5.54 1.82 1.02
CA LEU A 12 -5.04 2.33 2.30
C LEU A 12 -5.90 3.50 2.79
N GLY A 13 -6.29 4.40 1.88
CA GLY A 13 -7.18 5.50 2.19
C GLY A 13 -8.56 5.03 2.66
N ALA A 14 -9.12 3.98 2.04
CA ALA A 14 -10.40 3.39 2.45
C ALA A 14 -10.33 2.80 3.87
N ALA A 15 -9.27 2.03 4.15
CA ALA A 15 -9.04 1.47 5.48
C ALA A 15 -8.81 2.57 6.54
N SER A 16 -8.00 3.58 6.23
CA SER A 16 -7.73 4.70 7.15
C SER A 16 -8.97 5.52 7.45
N ARG A 17 -9.80 5.86 6.45
CA ARG A 17 -11.05 6.59 6.65
C ARG A 17 -12.01 5.83 7.57
N ARG A 18 -12.12 4.50 7.41
CA ARG A 18 -12.96 3.67 8.27
C ARG A 18 -12.49 3.72 9.73
N ARG A 19 -11.17 3.63 9.96
CA ARG A 19 -10.58 3.70 11.29
C ARG A 19 -10.73 5.08 11.93
N LEU A 20 -10.51 6.16 11.18
CA LEU A 20 -10.67 7.53 11.64
C LEU A 20 -12.13 7.84 11.98
N ALA A 21 -13.07 7.42 11.13
CA ALA A 21 -14.50 7.56 11.41
C ALA A 21 -14.91 6.81 12.70
N GLY A 22 -14.38 5.60 12.93
CA GLY A 22 -14.62 4.84 14.16
C GLY A 22 -14.07 5.50 15.44
N ARG A 23 -13.16 6.48 15.31
CA ARG A 23 -12.62 7.28 16.42
C ARG A 23 -13.29 8.63 16.57
N GLY A 24 -14.18 9.02 15.67
CA GLY A 24 -14.75 10.37 15.62
C GLY A 24 -13.77 11.45 15.14
N ASP A 25 -12.69 11.08 14.46
CA ASP A 25 -11.71 12.01 13.92
C ASP A 25 -12.26 12.72 12.67
N ALA A 26 -11.88 14.00 12.47
CA ALA A 26 -12.19 14.75 11.26
C ALA A 26 -11.16 14.50 10.17
N VAL A 27 -11.62 14.28 8.94
CA VAL A 27 -10.76 13.94 7.80
C VAL A 27 -10.99 14.90 6.65
N ASP A 28 -9.96 15.63 6.25
CA ASP A 28 -9.90 16.33 4.97
C ASP A 28 -9.29 15.38 3.94
N ALA A 29 -10.12 14.80 3.07
CA ALA A 29 -9.74 13.75 2.12
C ALA A 29 -9.52 14.30 0.72
N LEU A 30 -8.32 14.13 0.15
CA LEU A 30 -8.04 14.49 -1.24
C LEU A 30 -8.38 13.35 -2.19
N THR A 31 -9.05 13.68 -3.29
CA THR A 31 -9.32 12.77 -4.41
C THR A 31 -9.14 13.46 -5.76
N ARG A 32 -8.68 12.71 -6.76
CA ARG A 32 -8.59 13.17 -8.15
C ARG A 32 -9.93 13.11 -8.84
N ASP A 33 -10.75 12.15 -8.46
CA ASP A 33 -12.02 11.82 -9.06
C ASP A 33 -13.16 12.63 -8.44
N VAL A 34 -14.36 12.47 -8.95
CA VAL A 34 -15.56 13.02 -8.32
C VAL A 34 -15.68 12.49 -6.90
N PRO A 35 -15.80 13.37 -5.89
CA PRO A 35 -15.95 12.94 -4.52
C PRO A 35 -17.11 11.96 -4.35
N PRO A 36 -16.95 10.89 -3.58
CA PRO A 36 -18.07 10.04 -3.23
C PRO A 36 -19.06 10.80 -2.33
N PRO A 37 -20.29 10.28 -2.12
CA PRO A 37 -21.26 10.89 -1.23
C PRO A 37 -20.67 11.20 0.15
N ALA A 38 -21.05 12.33 0.71
CA ALA A 38 -20.59 12.79 2.01
C ALA A 38 -20.88 11.73 3.09
N ARG A 39 -19.90 11.54 3.97
CA ARG A 39 -20.05 10.71 5.19
C ARG A 39 -19.64 11.55 6.38
N ALA A 40 -20.27 11.29 7.52
CA ALA A 40 -19.93 11.99 8.76
C ALA A 40 -18.41 11.92 9.05
N GLY A 41 -17.84 13.06 9.41
CA GLY A 41 -16.42 13.18 9.74
C GLY A 41 -15.45 13.20 8.53
N VAL A 42 -15.93 13.10 7.28
CA VAL A 42 -15.06 13.13 6.08
C VAL A 42 -15.49 14.24 5.14
N SER A 43 -14.64 15.25 5.02
CA SER A 43 -14.75 16.33 4.03
C SER A 43 -13.93 16.00 2.80
N TRP A 44 -14.57 15.84 1.65
CA TRP A 44 -13.90 15.50 0.40
C TRP A 44 -13.53 16.75 -0.40
N HIS A 45 -12.29 16.78 -0.86
CA HIS A 45 -11.77 17.86 -1.69
C HIS A 45 -11.20 17.28 -2.99
N ARG A 46 -11.69 17.79 -4.13
CA ARG A 46 -11.18 17.39 -5.43
C ARG A 46 -9.89 18.15 -5.71
N ALA A 47 -8.76 17.47 -5.59
CA ALA A 47 -7.44 18.02 -5.83
C ALA A 47 -6.42 16.95 -6.17
N VAL A 48 -5.33 17.39 -6.80
CA VAL A 48 -4.17 16.56 -7.15
C VAL A 48 -2.93 17.24 -6.59
N LEU A 49 -2.14 16.51 -5.79
CA LEU A 49 -0.83 17.01 -5.36
C LEU A 49 0.02 17.43 -6.58
N PRO A 50 0.78 18.54 -6.48
CA PRO A 50 1.10 19.29 -5.27
C PRO A 50 0.06 20.36 -4.85
N PHE A 51 -1.09 20.44 -5.47
CA PHE A 51 -2.11 21.41 -5.11
C PHE A 51 -3.00 20.91 -3.97
N VAL A 52 -3.04 21.66 -2.85
CA VAL A 52 -3.90 21.41 -1.69
C VAL A 52 -4.79 22.64 -1.50
N PRO A 53 -6.11 22.56 -1.81
CA PRO A 53 -6.99 23.73 -1.91
C PRO A 53 -7.52 24.24 -0.57
N MET A 54 -7.07 23.67 0.55
CA MET A 54 -7.51 24.08 1.90
C MET A 54 -6.30 24.37 2.78
N ALA A 55 -6.50 25.21 3.78
CA ALA A 55 -5.51 25.50 4.80
C ALA A 55 -5.69 24.63 6.04
N GLY A 56 -4.58 24.31 6.70
CA GLY A 56 -4.56 23.73 8.04
C GLY A 56 -5.12 24.67 9.12
N PRO A 57 -4.80 24.46 10.36
CA PRO A 57 -3.89 23.41 10.80
C PRO A 57 -4.53 22.02 10.81
N TRP A 58 -3.74 20.99 10.51
CA TRP A 58 -4.07 19.60 10.77
C TRP A 58 -3.21 19.08 11.93
N ASP A 59 -3.73 18.09 12.64
CA ASP A 59 -2.95 17.39 13.67
C ASP A 59 -1.92 16.43 13.03
N ALA A 60 -2.25 15.89 11.86
CA ALA A 60 -1.34 15.04 11.10
C ALA A 60 -1.70 15.05 9.60
N ILE A 61 -0.67 14.80 8.78
CA ILE A 61 -0.81 14.48 7.36
C ILE A 61 -0.54 12.98 7.19
N VAL A 62 -1.50 12.23 6.62
CA VAL A 62 -1.34 10.83 6.25
C VAL A 62 -1.45 10.71 4.73
N SER A 63 -0.36 10.28 4.10
CA SER A 63 -0.25 10.27 2.63
C SER A 63 -0.05 8.87 2.07
N PHE A 64 -0.94 8.46 1.19
CA PHE A 64 -0.86 7.26 0.37
C PHE A 64 -0.75 7.62 -1.13
N GLY A 65 -0.37 8.86 -1.40
CA GLY A 65 -0.16 9.42 -2.73
C GLY A 65 1.31 9.45 -3.17
N PRO A 66 1.60 10.09 -4.30
CA PRO A 66 2.96 10.26 -4.79
C PRO A 66 3.80 11.11 -3.82
N MET A 67 4.96 10.58 -3.42
CA MET A 67 5.85 11.25 -2.45
C MET A 67 6.55 12.47 -3.04
N ASP A 68 6.89 12.43 -4.31
CA ASP A 68 7.48 13.54 -5.06
C ASP A 68 6.56 14.77 -5.06
N ALA A 69 5.31 14.60 -5.44
CA ALA A 69 4.32 15.68 -5.43
C ALA A 69 3.97 16.16 -4.01
N LEU A 70 4.01 15.27 -3.01
CA LEU A 70 3.84 15.65 -1.60
C LEU A 70 5.02 16.50 -1.11
N ALA A 71 6.25 16.13 -1.46
CA ALA A 71 7.45 16.89 -1.13
C ALA A 71 7.46 18.28 -1.81
N GLU A 72 7.01 18.35 -3.06
CA GLU A 72 6.85 19.61 -3.79
C GLU A 72 5.85 20.54 -3.09
N TRP A 73 4.71 20.00 -2.64
CA TRP A 73 3.76 20.80 -1.86
C TRP A 73 4.37 21.28 -0.54
N LEU A 74 5.05 20.42 0.22
CA LEU A 74 5.69 20.82 1.48
C LEU A 74 6.77 21.88 1.23
N ALA A 75 7.51 21.80 0.11
CA ALA A 75 8.51 22.80 -0.26
C ALA A 75 7.90 24.19 -0.49
N SER A 76 6.65 24.27 -0.90
CA SER A 76 5.90 25.52 -1.08
C SER A 76 5.30 26.10 0.20
N CYS A 77 5.39 25.38 1.32
CA CYS A 77 4.88 25.84 2.61
C CYS A 77 5.93 26.67 3.35
N ASP A 78 5.56 27.86 3.82
CA ASP A 78 6.42 28.71 4.65
C ASP A 78 6.49 28.23 6.11
N SER A 79 5.46 27.53 6.57
CA SER A 79 5.37 26.95 7.91
C SER A 79 4.77 25.54 7.86
N ALA A 80 5.01 24.77 8.92
CA ALA A 80 4.50 23.39 9.02
C ALA A 80 2.97 23.36 8.93
N PRO A 81 2.39 22.71 7.92
CA PRO A 81 0.92 22.57 7.80
C PRO A 81 0.33 21.60 8.83
N ALA A 82 1.18 20.76 9.43
CA ALA A 82 0.87 19.85 10.54
C ALA A 82 2.15 19.52 11.30
N PRO A 83 2.09 19.14 12.58
CA PRO A 83 3.27 18.70 13.34
C PRO A 83 3.83 17.36 12.88
N VAL A 84 3.04 16.51 12.21
CA VAL A 84 3.42 15.14 11.86
C VAL A 84 3.05 14.80 10.42
N LEU A 85 3.98 14.13 9.73
CA LEU A 85 3.78 13.49 8.43
C LEU A 85 3.95 11.97 8.52
N VAL A 86 2.98 11.22 8.03
CA VAL A 86 3.14 9.80 7.72
C VAL A 86 2.91 9.57 6.24
N ALA A 87 3.86 8.94 5.57
CA ALA A 87 3.71 8.62 4.15
C ALA A 87 4.07 7.15 3.86
N THR A 88 3.46 6.59 2.80
CA THR A 88 3.84 5.26 2.31
C THR A 88 4.72 5.36 1.08
N SER A 89 5.82 4.64 1.14
CA SER A 89 6.70 4.26 0.04
C SER A 89 6.37 2.82 -0.40
N SER A 90 7.36 2.01 -0.65
CA SER A 90 7.20 0.59 -1.02
C SER A 90 8.49 -0.16 -0.72
N MET A 91 8.38 -1.46 -0.39
CA MET A 91 9.55 -2.37 -0.37
C MET A 91 10.30 -2.41 -1.71
N SER A 92 9.69 -1.94 -2.80
CA SER A 92 10.40 -1.76 -4.08
C SER A 92 11.57 -0.78 -4.01
N ALA A 93 11.58 0.14 -3.05
CA ALA A 93 12.70 1.05 -2.80
C ALA A 93 13.98 0.31 -2.36
N ALA A 94 13.84 -0.87 -1.74
CA ALA A 94 14.95 -1.73 -1.35
C ALA A 94 15.12 -2.92 -2.30
N SER A 95 14.05 -3.64 -2.62
CA SER A 95 14.10 -4.91 -3.35
C SER A 95 14.39 -4.79 -4.85
N LYS A 96 14.39 -3.57 -5.42
CA LYS A 96 14.60 -3.35 -6.86
C LYS A 96 15.90 -2.61 -7.20
N ILE A 97 16.74 -2.33 -6.22
CA ILE A 97 18.00 -1.59 -6.42
C ILE A 97 18.88 -2.31 -7.44
N ASP A 98 19.06 -3.62 -7.26
CA ASP A 98 19.92 -4.46 -8.08
C ASP A 98 19.15 -5.28 -9.12
N SER A 99 17.93 -4.86 -9.48
CA SER A 99 17.15 -5.56 -10.49
C SER A 99 17.87 -5.55 -11.85
N PRO A 100 17.91 -6.67 -12.57
CA PRO A 100 18.43 -6.70 -13.95
C PRO A 100 17.58 -5.84 -14.91
N VAL A 101 16.35 -5.49 -14.52
CA VAL A 101 15.42 -4.69 -15.33
C VAL A 101 15.60 -3.21 -15.02
N ALA A 102 16.09 -2.42 -16.00
CA ALA A 102 16.36 -0.99 -15.83
C ALA A 102 15.14 -0.20 -15.33
N ALA A 103 13.94 -0.50 -15.83
CA ALA A 103 12.69 0.15 -15.37
C ALA A 103 12.40 -0.11 -13.88
N GLU A 104 12.80 -1.26 -13.34
CA GLU A 104 12.64 -1.55 -11.91
C GLU A 104 13.65 -0.77 -11.06
N ARG A 105 14.90 -0.66 -11.51
CA ARG A 105 15.90 0.20 -10.84
C ARG A 105 15.45 1.66 -10.82
N ALA A 106 14.88 2.15 -11.92
CA ALA A 106 14.31 3.51 -11.98
C ALA A 106 13.16 3.70 -10.96
N VAL A 107 12.33 2.68 -10.74
CA VAL A 107 11.30 2.71 -9.68
C VAL A 107 11.93 2.82 -8.30
N ALA A 108 12.97 2.03 -8.00
CA ALA A 108 13.67 2.10 -6.72
C ALA A 108 14.29 3.48 -6.49
N ALA A 109 15.01 4.00 -7.48
CA ALA A 109 15.64 5.32 -7.41
C ALA A 109 14.61 6.45 -7.18
N ARG A 110 13.47 6.42 -7.89
CA ARG A 110 12.41 7.41 -7.69
C ARG A 110 11.80 7.35 -6.29
N LEU A 111 11.57 6.13 -5.76
CA LEU A 111 11.05 5.97 -4.41
C LEU A 111 12.03 6.52 -3.37
N GLN A 112 13.32 6.19 -3.47
CA GLN A 112 14.36 6.67 -2.57
C GLN A 112 14.52 8.19 -2.65
N ALA A 113 14.48 8.77 -3.84
CA ALA A 113 14.53 10.22 -4.02
C ALA A 113 13.30 10.90 -3.37
N GLY A 114 12.11 10.34 -3.52
CA GLY A 114 10.89 10.84 -2.86
C GLY A 114 10.95 10.75 -1.33
N GLU A 115 11.45 9.64 -0.79
CA GLU A 115 11.69 9.48 0.65
C GLU A 115 12.66 10.54 1.17
N ALA A 116 13.81 10.72 0.52
CA ALA A 116 14.82 11.71 0.89
C ALA A 116 14.27 13.15 0.81
N ALA A 117 13.49 13.47 -0.22
CA ALA A 117 12.84 14.76 -0.36
C ALA A 117 11.86 15.04 0.79
N LEU A 118 11.00 14.07 1.15
CA LEU A 118 10.08 14.23 2.27
C LEU A 118 10.80 14.43 3.60
N VAL A 119 11.85 13.65 3.86
CA VAL A 119 12.65 13.78 5.09
C VAL A 119 13.28 15.16 5.17
N ARG A 120 13.83 15.68 4.07
CA ARG A 120 14.42 17.03 4.01
C ARG A 120 13.38 18.10 4.30
N GLU A 121 12.20 18.06 3.66
CA GLU A 121 11.15 19.06 3.87
C GLU A 121 10.55 18.99 5.27
N CYS A 122 10.37 17.79 5.84
CA CYS A 122 9.99 17.64 7.24
C CYS A 122 11.02 18.28 8.19
N GLY A 123 12.32 18.06 7.93
CA GLY A 123 13.39 18.69 8.70
C GLY A 123 13.38 20.23 8.60
N ARG A 124 13.17 20.78 7.39
CA ARG A 124 13.05 22.23 7.16
C ARG A 124 11.87 22.85 7.92
N LEU A 125 10.74 22.12 7.96
CA LEU A 125 9.50 22.58 8.59
C LEU A 125 9.40 22.21 10.09
N GLY A 126 10.37 21.50 10.65
CA GLY A 126 10.30 21.02 12.05
C GLY A 126 9.21 19.97 12.31
N MET A 127 8.80 19.24 11.29
CA MET A 127 7.78 18.21 11.39
C MET A 127 8.36 16.84 11.80
N GLY A 128 7.72 16.13 12.71
CA GLY A 128 7.96 14.72 12.91
C GLY A 128 7.49 13.90 11.72
N TRP A 129 8.17 12.81 11.39
CA TRP A 129 7.81 12.01 10.23
C TRP A 129 7.94 10.49 10.45
N THR A 130 7.19 9.73 9.67
CA THR A 130 7.35 8.27 9.57
C THR A 130 7.06 7.83 8.14
N LEU A 131 7.97 7.06 7.55
CA LEU A 131 7.79 6.48 6.23
C LEU A 131 7.61 4.97 6.35
N LEU A 132 6.60 4.44 5.66
CA LEU A 132 6.28 3.02 5.65
C LEU A 132 6.63 2.43 4.28
N ARG A 133 7.39 1.34 4.24
CA ARG A 133 7.67 0.53 3.05
C ARG A 133 6.87 -0.78 3.10
N PRO A 134 5.60 -0.79 2.71
CA PRO A 134 4.83 -2.01 2.69
C PRO A 134 5.29 -2.97 1.59
N THR A 135 5.12 -4.27 1.84
CA THR A 135 5.18 -5.33 0.84
C THR A 135 3.93 -5.26 -0.07
N MET A 136 3.54 -6.37 -0.69
CA MET A 136 2.33 -6.44 -1.50
C MET A 136 1.08 -6.20 -0.64
N ILE A 137 0.42 -5.07 -0.85
CA ILE A 137 -0.79 -4.71 -0.10
C ILE A 137 -2.00 -5.36 -0.74
N TYR A 138 -2.90 -5.95 0.08
CA TYR A 138 -4.17 -6.53 -0.35
C TYR A 138 -5.33 -6.10 0.55
N GLY A 139 -6.54 -6.40 0.13
CA GLY A 139 -7.76 -6.04 0.84
C GLY A 139 -8.52 -4.88 0.19
N GLU A 140 -9.72 -4.60 0.70
CA GLU A 140 -10.62 -3.54 0.21
C GLU A 140 -11.08 -3.71 -1.27
N GLY A 141 -10.69 -4.78 -1.96
CA GLY A 141 -11.02 -5.01 -3.36
C GLY A 141 -10.44 -3.98 -4.34
N LEU A 142 -9.43 -3.21 -3.93
CA LEU A 142 -8.86 -2.09 -4.67
C LEU A 142 -7.40 -2.30 -5.10
N ASP A 143 -6.75 -3.40 -4.69
CA ASP A 143 -5.39 -3.69 -5.10
C ASP A 143 -5.30 -4.04 -6.60
N ARG A 144 -4.10 -3.82 -7.18
CA ARG A 144 -3.86 -3.98 -8.61
C ARG A 144 -3.41 -5.39 -9.02
N TYR A 145 -3.21 -6.30 -8.07
CA TYR A 145 -2.61 -7.61 -8.34
C TYR A 145 -3.52 -8.76 -7.92
N LEU A 146 -3.77 -8.91 -6.62
CA LEU A 146 -4.50 -10.07 -6.09
C LEU A 146 -6.00 -9.96 -6.37
N THR A 147 -6.60 -8.78 -6.23
CA THR A 147 -8.03 -8.56 -6.51
C THR A 147 -8.39 -8.82 -7.98
N PRO A 148 -7.70 -8.27 -8.99
CA PRO A 148 -7.99 -8.60 -10.39
C PRO A 148 -7.79 -10.08 -10.70
N MET A 149 -6.78 -10.70 -10.09
CA MET A 149 -6.51 -12.13 -10.25
C MET A 149 -7.64 -12.98 -9.65
N ALA A 150 -8.06 -12.69 -8.43
CA ALA A 150 -9.17 -13.38 -7.76
C ALA A 150 -10.49 -13.21 -8.53
N ARG A 151 -10.77 -12.01 -9.04
CA ARG A 151 -11.96 -11.74 -9.86
C ARG A 151 -11.94 -12.51 -11.18
N ARG A 152 -10.80 -12.59 -11.87
CA ARG A 152 -10.65 -13.41 -13.08
C ARG A 152 -10.80 -14.89 -12.77
N ALA A 153 -10.16 -15.39 -11.70
CA ALA A 153 -10.28 -16.77 -11.25
C ALA A 153 -11.74 -17.14 -10.97
N ARG A 154 -12.48 -16.26 -10.30
CA ARG A 154 -13.91 -16.44 -10.05
C ARG A 154 -14.76 -16.47 -11.33
N ARG A 155 -14.38 -15.67 -12.35
CA ARG A 155 -15.11 -15.58 -13.63
C ARG A 155 -14.82 -16.77 -14.54
N TRP A 156 -13.55 -17.17 -14.63
CA TRP A 156 -13.12 -18.18 -15.59
C TRP A 156 -12.94 -19.56 -15.00
N HIS A 157 -13.13 -19.71 -13.67
CA HIS A 157 -12.93 -20.95 -12.93
C HIS A 157 -11.52 -21.56 -13.06
N VAL A 158 -10.53 -20.75 -13.44
CA VAL A 158 -9.14 -21.17 -13.60
C VAL A 158 -8.23 -20.11 -13.00
N LEU A 159 -7.17 -20.54 -12.31
CA LEU A 159 -6.10 -19.67 -11.83
C LEU A 159 -4.74 -20.19 -12.31
N PRO A 160 -4.04 -19.47 -13.19
CA PRO A 160 -2.69 -19.84 -13.59
C PRO A 160 -1.70 -19.58 -12.46
N TYR A 161 -0.85 -20.57 -12.17
CA TYR A 161 0.20 -20.46 -11.18
C TYR A 161 1.51 -20.15 -11.90
N PRO A 162 2.14 -19.00 -11.66
CA PRO A 162 3.46 -18.71 -12.18
C PRO A 162 4.51 -19.61 -11.50
N PRO A 163 5.61 -19.93 -12.19
CA PRO A 163 6.73 -20.61 -11.56
C PRO A 163 7.38 -19.67 -10.56
N GLY A 164 8.05 -20.23 -9.57
CA GLY A 164 8.87 -19.50 -8.61
C GLY A 164 8.72 -20.03 -7.19
N ARG A 165 9.84 -20.00 -6.48
CA ARG A 165 9.97 -20.52 -5.12
C ARG A 165 10.09 -19.42 -4.07
N GLY A 166 10.29 -18.16 -4.50
CA GLY A 166 10.51 -17.03 -3.62
C GLY A 166 9.36 -16.81 -2.64
N LEU A 167 9.70 -16.33 -1.45
CA LEU A 167 8.74 -16.02 -0.41
C LEU A 167 7.99 -14.72 -0.72
N ARG A 168 6.76 -14.67 -0.29
CA ARG A 168 5.86 -13.52 -0.34
C ARG A 168 5.34 -13.24 1.07
N GLN A 169 5.05 -11.97 1.32
CA GLN A 169 4.54 -11.54 2.63
C GLN A 169 3.45 -10.48 2.42
N PRO A 170 2.28 -10.86 1.86
CA PRO A 170 1.21 -9.91 1.60
C PRO A 170 0.71 -9.28 2.90
N VAL A 171 0.60 -7.94 2.92
CA VAL A 171 0.11 -7.19 4.08
C VAL A 171 -1.29 -6.66 3.83
N HIS A 172 -2.17 -6.78 4.82
CA HIS A 172 -3.54 -6.28 4.69
C HIS A 172 -3.56 -4.74 4.79
N ALA A 173 -4.36 -4.09 3.92
CA ALA A 173 -4.48 -2.62 3.89
C ALA A 173 -4.86 -2.01 5.25
N ASP A 174 -5.71 -2.70 6.00
CA ASP A 174 -6.14 -2.28 7.32
C ASP A 174 -5.01 -2.32 8.37
N ASP A 175 -4.04 -3.25 8.25
CA ASP A 175 -2.88 -3.29 9.16
C ASP A 175 -1.90 -2.15 8.87
N VAL A 176 -1.65 -1.85 7.57
CA VAL A 176 -0.85 -0.69 7.18
C VAL A 176 -1.51 0.61 7.63
N ALA A 177 -2.84 0.71 7.49
CA ALA A 177 -3.60 1.87 7.97
C ALA A 177 -3.51 2.02 9.50
N ALA A 178 -3.60 0.92 10.26
CA ALA A 178 -3.44 0.94 11.71
C ALA A 178 -2.08 1.48 12.12
N ILE A 179 -1.01 0.99 11.48
CA ILE A 179 0.37 1.44 11.72
C ILE A 179 0.52 2.93 11.34
N ALA A 180 -0.01 3.34 10.19
CA ALA A 180 0.06 4.74 9.74
C ALA A 180 -0.63 5.68 10.74
N LEU A 181 -1.79 5.30 11.26
CA LEU A 181 -2.52 6.10 12.24
C LEU A 181 -1.88 6.09 13.64
N ALA A 182 -1.19 5.04 14.02
CA ALA A 182 -0.36 5.03 15.23
C ALA A 182 0.84 5.96 15.07
N ALA A 183 1.50 5.93 13.92
CA ALA A 183 2.60 6.82 13.58
C ALA A 183 2.18 8.30 13.48
N ALA A 184 0.93 8.59 13.11
CA ALA A 184 0.37 9.93 13.10
C ALA A 184 0.24 10.54 14.51
N VAL A 185 0.12 9.69 15.53
CA VAL A 185 0.11 10.12 16.95
C VAL A 185 1.52 10.20 17.52
N ALA A 186 2.39 9.25 17.17
CA ALA A 186 3.75 9.13 17.71
C ALA A 186 4.75 8.90 16.56
N PRO A 187 5.23 9.95 15.89
CA PRO A 187 6.16 9.83 14.78
C PRO A 187 7.51 9.30 15.27
N ALA A 188 8.11 8.39 14.50
CA ALA A 188 9.37 7.74 14.88
C ALA A 188 10.61 8.33 14.19
N ASN A 189 10.47 9.27 13.28
CA ASN A 189 11.53 9.87 12.46
C ASN A 189 12.40 8.82 11.75
N ARG A 190 11.76 7.79 11.20
CA ARG A 190 12.44 6.71 10.50
C ARG A 190 11.57 6.04 9.44
N VAL A 191 12.22 5.23 8.62
CA VAL A 191 11.58 4.34 7.64
C VAL A 191 11.35 2.97 8.28
N PHE A 192 10.14 2.43 8.14
CA PHE A 192 9.81 1.08 8.57
C PHE A 192 9.46 0.20 7.38
N GLU A 193 9.97 -1.01 7.37
CA GLU A 193 9.45 -2.08 6.55
C GLU A 193 8.16 -2.63 7.15
N VAL A 194 7.18 -2.95 6.29
CA VAL A 194 5.87 -3.45 6.74
C VAL A 194 5.44 -4.61 5.86
N GLY A 195 5.52 -5.81 6.40
CA GLY A 195 5.03 -7.04 5.77
C GLY A 195 3.78 -7.58 6.48
N GLY A 196 3.14 -8.58 5.89
CA GLY A 196 2.12 -9.36 6.58
C GLY A 196 2.68 -10.17 7.76
N GLY A 197 1.81 -10.80 8.54
CA GLY A 197 2.19 -11.57 9.73
C GLY A 197 2.88 -12.90 9.44
N GLU A 198 2.94 -13.31 8.17
CA GLU A 198 3.62 -14.55 7.77
C GLU A 198 4.35 -14.39 6.43
N ARG A 199 5.40 -15.18 6.27
CA ARG A 199 6.12 -15.38 5.02
C ARG A 199 5.69 -16.72 4.43
N LEU A 200 5.25 -16.74 3.19
CA LEU A 200 4.77 -17.96 2.55
C LEU A 200 5.32 -18.10 1.12
N PRO A 201 5.54 -19.32 0.64
CA PRO A 201 5.95 -19.55 -0.73
C PRO A 201 4.92 -18.99 -1.70
N MET A 202 5.37 -18.48 -2.85
CA MET A 202 4.48 -17.85 -3.84
C MET A 202 3.32 -18.77 -4.25
N HIS A 203 3.56 -20.06 -4.44
CA HIS A 203 2.49 -21.01 -4.79
C HIS A 203 1.42 -21.14 -3.68
N ALA A 204 1.83 -21.09 -2.39
CA ALA A 204 0.91 -21.14 -1.26
C ALA A 204 0.03 -19.87 -1.19
N MET A 205 0.60 -18.69 -1.52
CA MET A 205 -0.16 -17.46 -1.66
C MET A 205 -1.25 -17.59 -2.74
N PHE A 206 -0.91 -18.09 -3.93
CA PHE A 206 -1.87 -18.31 -5.02
C PHE A 206 -2.95 -19.34 -4.64
N GLU A 207 -2.57 -20.39 -3.93
CA GLU A 207 -3.52 -21.39 -3.46
C GLU A 207 -4.55 -20.80 -2.48
N ARG A 208 -4.10 -19.92 -1.55
CA ARG A 208 -5.03 -19.22 -0.67
C ARG A 208 -5.96 -18.27 -1.41
N VAL A 209 -5.45 -17.54 -2.40
CA VAL A 209 -6.31 -16.73 -3.28
C VAL A 209 -7.34 -17.60 -3.98
N ARG A 210 -6.93 -18.74 -4.57
CA ARG A 210 -7.82 -19.67 -5.24
C ARG A 210 -8.97 -20.14 -4.34
N ARG A 211 -8.64 -20.54 -3.10
CA ARG A 211 -9.64 -21.01 -2.12
C ARG A 211 -10.57 -19.89 -1.64
N SER A 212 -10.10 -18.66 -1.64
CA SER A 212 -10.84 -17.51 -1.11
C SER A 212 -11.88 -16.91 -2.06
N VAL A 213 -11.95 -17.34 -3.34
CA VAL A 213 -12.86 -16.71 -4.30
C VAL A 213 -14.33 -17.15 -4.18
N GLY A 214 -14.64 -18.11 -3.29
CA GLY A 214 -15.99 -18.57 -2.99
C GLY A 214 -16.66 -19.40 -4.09
N ARG A 215 -15.88 -19.93 -5.04
CA ARG A 215 -16.31 -20.82 -6.14
C ARG A 215 -15.24 -21.86 -6.44
N PRO A 216 -15.58 -23.01 -7.02
CA PRO A 216 -14.60 -23.97 -7.52
C PRO A 216 -13.72 -23.32 -8.61
N VAL A 217 -12.41 -23.39 -8.42
CA VAL A 217 -11.42 -22.86 -9.37
C VAL A 217 -10.32 -23.90 -9.54
N VAL A 218 -10.02 -24.24 -10.78
CA VAL A 218 -8.98 -25.21 -11.13
C VAL A 218 -7.61 -24.52 -11.15
N PRO A 219 -6.59 -25.04 -10.43
CA PRO A 219 -5.24 -24.53 -10.54
C PRO A 219 -4.63 -24.94 -11.88
N LEU A 220 -4.24 -23.96 -12.71
CA LEU A 220 -3.56 -24.23 -13.97
C LEU A 220 -2.05 -24.09 -13.78
N ARG A 221 -1.34 -25.22 -13.77
CA ARG A 221 0.13 -25.22 -13.76
C ARG A 221 0.61 -24.98 -15.17
N VAL A 222 1.02 -23.76 -15.47
CA VAL A 222 1.60 -23.40 -16.77
C VAL A 222 3.05 -23.89 -16.82
N PRO A 223 3.41 -24.73 -17.81
CA PRO A 223 4.81 -25.19 -17.96
C PRO A 223 5.80 -24.03 -18.03
N ALA A 224 6.99 -24.22 -17.45
CA ALA A 224 8.01 -23.18 -17.41
C ALA A 224 8.41 -22.68 -18.81
N VAL A 225 8.36 -23.55 -19.81
CA VAL A 225 8.67 -23.23 -21.22
C VAL A 225 7.70 -22.19 -21.84
N CYS A 226 6.47 -22.06 -21.33
CA CYS A 226 5.50 -21.10 -21.85
C CYS A 226 5.73 -19.67 -21.34
N TRP A 227 6.44 -19.49 -20.24
CA TRP A 227 6.61 -18.20 -19.59
C TRP A 227 7.50 -17.21 -20.35
N PRO A 228 8.61 -17.61 -21.02
CA PRO A 228 9.39 -16.69 -21.87
C PRO A 228 8.54 -16.08 -22.99
N LEU A 229 7.64 -16.85 -23.60
CA LEU A 229 6.71 -16.34 -24.61
C LEU A 229 5.69 -15.36 -23.98
N ALA A 230 5.10 -15.71 -22.84
CA ALA A 230 4.21 -14.83 -22.12
C ALA A 230 4.90 -13.50 -21.71
N ALA A 231 6.18 -13.55 -21.28
CA ALA A 231 6.97 -12.37 -20.94
C ALA A 231 7.30 -11.47 -22.15
N ARG A 232 7.35 -12.04 -23.36
CA ARG A 232 7.50 -11.24 -24.59
C ARG A 232 6.23 -10.48 -24.96
N LEU A 233 5.07 -11.12 -24.76
CA LEU A 233 3.77 -10.58 -25.14
C LEU A 233 3.18 -9.64 -24.08
N VAL A 234 3.51 -9.87 -22.79
CA VAL A 234 2.94 -9.12 -21.67
C VAL A 234 4.07 -8.56 -20.79
N PRO A 235 4.46 -7.29 -20.96
CA PRO A 235 5.57 -6.67 -20.21
C PRO A 235 5.46 -6.80 -18.68
N ALA A 236 4.24 -6.75 -18.12
CA ALA A 236 4.00 -6.92 -16.70
C ALA A 236 4.42 -8.30 -16.15
N VAL A 237 4.41 -9.33 -17.00
CA VAL A 237 4.84 -10.69 -16.65
C VAL A 237 6.36 -10.78 -16.53
N ARG A 238 7.11 -10.00 -17.32
CA ARG A 238 8.58 -10.03 -17.33
C ARG A 238 9.19 -9.70 -15.97
N GLY A 239 8.79 -8.60 -15.35
CA GLY A 239 9.28 -8.22 -14.03
C GLY A 239 8.86 -9.20 -12.92
N ALA A 240 7.66 -9.76 -13.02
CA ALA A 240 7.17 -10.76 -12.07
C ALA A 240 7.99 -12.05 -12.16
N LEU A 241 8.33 -12.50 -13.36
CA LEU A 241 9.16 -13.69 -13.60
C LEU A 241 10.60 -13.49 -13.15
N ALA A 242 11.20 -12.33 -13.44
CA ALA A 242 12.58 -12.03 -13.04
C ALA A 242 12.78 -12.10 -11.51
N ARG A 243 11.70 -11.94 -10.74
CA ARG A 243 11.71 -12.00 -9.28
C ARG A 243 10.91 -13.18 -8.71
N ALA A 244 10.59 -14.16 -9.55
CA ALA A 244 9.77 -15.29 -9.13
C ALA A 244 10.42 -16.10 -8.01
N ASP A 245 11.75 -16.24 -8.06
CA ASP A 245 12.55 -16.96 -7.07
C ASP A 245 13.15 -16.05 -5.97
N ALA A 246 13.06 -14.73 -6.11
CA ALA A 246 13.52 -13.81 -5.09
C ALA A 246 12.50 -13.67 -3.95
N ASP A 247 12.98 -13.58 -2.72
CA ASP A 247 12.16 -13.32 -1.55
C ASP A 247 11.73 -11.84 -1.52
N LEU A 248 10.43 -11.60 -1.51
CA LEU A 248 9.83 -10.26 -1.39
C LEU A 248 9.16 -10.15 -0.03
N VAL A 249 9.99 -9.98 0.97
CA VAL A 249 9.62 -9.98 2.39
C VAL A 249 10.13 -8.70 3.07
N ALA A 250 9.65 -8.44 4.27
CA ALA A 250 9.98 -7.32 5.12
C ALA A 250 10.32 -7.79 6.53
N ASP A 251 11.06 -7.00 7.29
CA ASP A 251 11.25 -7.19 8.72
C ASP A 251 10.28 -6.31 9.52
N ASN A 252 9.32 -6.96 10.16
CA ASN A 252 8.33 -6.29 11.01
C ASN A 252 8.87 -5.97 12.43
N GLY A 253 10.06 -6.42 12.80
CA GLY A 253 10.56 -6.29 14.17
C GLY A 253 10.53 -4.84 14.66
N ALA A 254 11.07 -3.93 13.87
CA ALA A 254 11.15 -2.52 14.23
C ALA A 254 9.77 -1.84 14.34
N VAL A 255 8.83 -2.10 13.41
CA VAL A 255 7.50 -1.49 13.44
C VAL A 255 6.63 -2.06 14.56
N VAL A 256 6.79 -3.35 14.89
CA VAL A 256 6.10 -3.98 16.02
C VAL A 256 6.64 -3.43 17.34
N ALA A 257 7.96 -3.26 17.47
CA ALA A 257 8.55 -2.66 18.65
C ALA A 257 8.09 -1.22 18.89
N ALA A 258 7.96 -0.43 17.80
CA ALA A 258 7.56 0.97 17.90
C ALA A 258 6.07 1.17 18.23
N TYR A 259 5.18 0.35 17.66
CA TYR A 259 3.72 0.60 17.72
C TYR A 259 2.91 -0.54 18.35
N GLY A 260 3.52 -1.66 18.70
CA GLY A 260 2.81 -2.81 19.27
C GLY A 260 1.87 -3.54 18.30
N ILE A 261 1.80 -3.10 17.04
CA ILE A 261 0.87 -3.62 16.04
C ILE A 261 1.52 -4.77 15.27
N ARG A 262 0.93 -5.96 15.40
CA ARG A 262 1.36 -7.16 14.66
C ARG A 262 0.45 -7.35 13.45
N PRO A 263 0.96 -7.25 12.21
CA PRO A 263 0.17 -7.53 11.02
C PRO A 263 -0.39 -8.96 11.04
N ARG A 264 -1.60 -9.15 10.51
CA ARG A 264 -2.26 -10.45 10.41
C ARG A 264 -1.61 -11.36 9.38
N ALA A 265 -1.81 -12.66 9.52
CA ALA A 265 -1.48 -13.66 8.50
C ALA A 265 -2.29 -13.44 7.22
N PHE A 266 -1.81 -14.01 6.10
CA PHE A 266 -2.50 -13.90 4.81
C PHE A 266 -3.67 -14.89 4.74
N GLU A 267 -4.83 -14.47 5.18
CA GLU A 267 -6.07 -15.25 5.18
C GLU A 267 -7.18 -14.55 4.39
N PRO A 268 -7.07 -14.48 3.05
CA PRO A 268 -8.09 -13.82 2.25
C PRO A 268 -9.41 -14.57 2.29
N ARG A 269 -10.52 -13.81 2.26
CA ARG A 269 -11.90 -14.29 2.23
C ARG A 269 -12.60 -13.76 0.97
N PRO A 270 -13.77 -14.26 0.58
CA PRO A 270 -14.50 -13.71 -0.57
C PRO A 270 -14.74 -12.20 -0.49
N SER A 271 -14.99 -11.67 0.70
CA SER A 271 -15.15 -10.22 0.97
C SER A 271 -13.88 -9.42 0.70
N THR A 272 -12.70 -10.01 0.82
CA THR A 272 -11.40 -9.34 0.54
C THR A 272 -11.33 -8.77 -0.88
N TRP A 273 -12.02 -9.37 -1.82
CA TRP A 273 -11.97 -9.04 -3.25
C TRP A 273 -13.11 -8.14 -3.73
N VAL A 274 -13.94 -7.68 -2.79
CA VAL A 274 -15.10 -6.83 -3.08
C VAL A 274 -14.87 -5.43 -2.52
N THR A 275 -15.22 -4.41 -3.31
CA THR A 275 -15.11 -3.01 -2.90
C THR A 275 -16.26 -2.64 -1.96
N GLY A 276 -15.96 -1.94 -0.87
CA GLY A 276 -17.01 -1.35 0.01
C GLY A 276 -17.63 -2.30 1.02
N VAL A 277 -17.18 -3.55 1.12
CA VAL A 277 -17.55 -4.45 2.23
C VAL A 277 -16.61 -4.16 3.40
N ALA A 278 -17.16 -3.74 4.54
CA ALA A 278 -16.41 -3.72 5.78
C ALA A 278 -15.93 -5.17 6.04
N THR A 279 -14.63 -5.39 5.96
CA THR A 279 -14.05 -6.64 6.45
C THR A 279 -14.24 -6.60 7.96
N ASP A 280 -15.11 -7.49 8.49
CA ASP A 280 -15.34 -7.61 9.91
C ASP A 280 -14.02 -7.68 10.66
N ALA A 281 -13.77 -6.64 11.46
CA ALA A 281 -12.73 -6.68 12.47
C ALA A 281 -13.18 -7.66 13.55
N ARG A 282 -12.52 -8.81 13.65
CA ARG A 282 -12.50 -9.63 14.86
C ARG A 282 -11.09 -9.64 15.39
#